data_1fdbdf7239921aa17250cc4f42b23cac
#
_entry.id   1fdbdf7239921aa17250cc4f42b23cac
#
_cell.length_a   1.000
_cell.length_b   1.000
_cell.length_c   1.000
_cell.angle_alpha   90.00
_cell.angle_beta   90.00
_cell.angle_gamma   90.00
#
_symmetry.space_group_name_H-M   'P 1'
#
loop_
_entity.id
_entity.type
_entity.pdbx_description
1 polymer ?
#
loop_
_entity_poly.entity_id
_entity_poly.type
_entity_poly.pdbx_seq_one_letter_code
_entity_poly.pdbx_strand_id
1 'polypeptide(L)'
;MITLDFEKRGNQTLTDFLYNSIKTQIQDGLLSEKEKLPSKRALSQHLGISVITVQNAYSQLIDEGYIFSIEKKGFFVSDIARHLKKKVKQADEIENPVHTQLSGQFSSQPYFADFTSNAALPGKFPFSLWSRTMRQVLASENEKLLKRTDVFGTLELRLAICHHLKAFRNMDISENQVIIGAGTESLYSMLVQFLGRDEVFAVENPGYHKAAEIFKLNGTKCQPVNIDEHGIIVEELQKSNANVVHVSPSHHFPSGVIMNFKRRTELLNWAYSSKNHFIIEDDYDSEFRFTGKPLPTLQSIDQKDRVIYINTFSKTLSPSFRISYMILPLPLAKAFSKKLGFYSCQVSSFEQFTLARFIEEGHYEKHINRMKNYYRSLRNNLITAIENSELSKVFSIHEENSGLHFLLTIRPEIKDPSQTAGEIQKKWRQEGINIFLLSEYFYDKKKLPAAESFVVNYSGIRRDSVGKVIQSMSRTLKNLYSTP
;
A
#
# COMPACT_ATOMS: atom_id res chain seq x y z
N MET A 1 -37.41 -42.73 13.28
CA MET A 1 -38.47 -41.74 13.03
C MET A 1 -37.94 -40.39 13.54
N ILE A 2 -38.01 -39.34 12.77
CA ILE A 2 -37.47 -38.02 13.15
C ILE A 2 -38.27 -37.45 14.31
N THR A 3 -37.65 -37.31 15.47
CA THR A 3 -38.25 -36.72 16.67
C THR A 3 -37.61 -35.36 16.92
N LEU A 4 -38.42 -34.34 17.15
CA LEU A 4 -37.98 -32.95 17.39
C LEU A 4 -38.50 -32.46 18.74
N ASP A 5 -37.60 -31.83 19.49
CA ASP A 5 -37.93 -31.15 20.72
C ASP A 5 -38.16 -29.68 20.41
N PHE A 6 -39.41 -29.27 20.27
CA PHE A 6 -39.78 -27.88 19.92
C PHE A 6 -39.48 -26.87 21.02
N GLU A 7 -39.23 -27.29 22.24
CA GLU A 7 -38.80 -26.38 23.31
C GLU A 7 -37.41 -25.78 23.02
N LYS A 8 -36.57 -26.49 22.25
CA LYS A 8 -35.24 -26.07 21.83
C LYS A 8 -35.23 -25.14 20.62
N ARG A 9 -36.39 -24.78 20.07
CA ARG A 9 -36.49 -23.95 18.86
C ARG A 9 -35.97 -22.54 19.07
N GLY A 10 -36.10 -21.96 20.28
CA GLY A 10 -35.76 -20.55 20.51
C GLY A 10 -36.51 -19.58 19.58
N ASN A 11 -35.84 -18.63 18.99
CA ASN A 11 -36.41 -17.63 18.06
C ASN A 11 -36.43 -18.09 16.59
N GLN A 12 -36.13 -19.37 16.29
CA GLN A 12 -36.12 -19.84 14.89
C GLN A 12 -37.56 -20.06 14.38
N THR A 13 -37.73 -19.95 13.05
CA THR A 13 -38.99 -20.38 12.42
C THR A 13 -39.11 -21.88 12.48
N LEU A 14 -40.36 -22.42 12.37
CA LEU A 14 -40.57 -23.87 12.34
C LEU A 14 -39.87 -24.54 11.15
N THR A 15 -39.76 -23.82 10.01
CA THR A 15 -39.06 -24.30 8.83
C THR A 15 -37.56 -24.40 9.06
N ASP A 16 -36.95 -23.35 9.60
CA ASP A 16 -35.49 -23.33 9.88
C ASP A 16 -35.13 -24.35 10.96
N PHE A 17 -35.94 -24.48 11.98
CA PHE A 17 -35.70 -25.47 13.04
C PHE A 17 -35.76 -26.90 12.51
N LEU A 18 -36.78 -27.23 11.70
CA LEU A 18 -36.91 -28.56 11.07
C LEU A 18 -35.75 -28.84 10.12
N TYR A 19 -35.41 -27.87 9.27
CA TYR A 19 -34.28 -27.94 8.34
C TYR A 19 -32.96 -28.19 9.08
N ASN A 20 -32.64 -27.37 10.08
CA ASN A 20 -31.40 -27.50 10.86
C ASN A 20 -31.34 -28.83 11.61
N SER A 21 -32.44 -29.28 12.16
CA SER A 21 -32.49 -30.56 12.90
C SER A 21 -32.23 -31.75 11.99
N ILE A 22 -32.83 -31.81 10.81
CA ILE A 22 -32.60 -32.89 9.84
C ILE A 22 -31.14 -32.82 9.32
N LYS A 23 -30.67 -31.63 8.98
CA LYS A 23 -29.29 -31.41 8.55
C LYS A 23 -28.27 -31.93 9.57
N THR A 24 -28.42 -31.54 10.82
CA THR A 24 -27.57 -32.02 11.93
C THR A 24 -27.62 -33.54 12.07
N GLN A 25 -28.82 -34.17 12.05
CA GLN A 25 -28.93 -35.60 12.13
C GLN A 25 -28.26 -36.35 10.97
N ILE A 26 -28.28 -35.78 9.75
CA ILE A 26 -27.52 -36.28 8.59
C ILE A 26 -26.01 -36.12 8.81
N GLN A 27 -25.56 -34.95 9.27
CA GLN A 27 -24.15 -34.66 9.52
C GLN A 27 -23.56 -35.52 10.65
N ASP A 28 -24.32 -35.76 11.71
CA ASP A 28 -23.94 -36.62 12.84
C ASP A 28 -24.03 -38.11 12.50
N GLY A 29 -24.63 -38.45 11.34
CA GLY A 29 -24.81 -39.83 10.89
C GLY A 29 -25.91 -40.59 11.61
N LEU A 30 -26.82 -39.91 12.29
CA LEU A 30 -28.01 -40.45 12.91
C LEU A 30 -29.05 -40.86 11.84
N LEU A 31 -29.05 -40.15 10.71
CA LEU A 31 -29.75 -40.54 9.49
C LEU A 31 -28.73 -41.10 8.51
N SER A 32 -28.89 -42.35 8.14
CA SER A 32 -27.91 -43.09 7.32
C SER A 32 -28.04 -42.71 5.84
N GLU A 33 -26.92 -42.82 5.09
CA GLU A 33 -26.92 -42.69 3.64
C GLU A 33 -27.98 -43.57 2.97
N LYS A 34 -28.70 -43.00 2.00
CA LYS A 34 -29.82 -43.64 1.30
C LYS A 34 -31.01 -44.03 2.20
N GLU A 35 -30.99 -43.62 3.46
CA GLU A 35 -32.14 -43.81 4.34
C GLU A 35 -33.35 -43.05 3.79
N LYS A 36 -34.51 -43.73 3.81
CA LYS A 36 -35.76 -43.14 3.33
C LYS A 36 -36.37 -42.28 4.40
N LEU A 37 -36.57 -41.00 4.09
CA LEU A 37 -37.26 -40.06 4.95
C LEU A 37 -38.79 -40.20 4.82
N PRO A 38 -39.56 -39.82 5.86
CA PRO A 38 -41.01 -39.75 5.80
C PRO A 38 -41.51 -38.87 4.68
N SER A 39 -42.67 -39.17 4.12
CA SER A 39 -43.32 -38.26 3.18
C SER A 39 -43.69 -36.96 3.85
N LYS A 40 -43.82 -35.88 3.07
CA LYS A 40 -44.16 -34.54 3.60
C LYS A 40 -45.41 -34.57 4.47
N ARG A 41 -46.45 -35.32 4.06
CA ARG A 41 -47.68 -35.48 4.82
C ARG A 41 -47.47 -36.31 6.09
N ALA A 42 -46.73 -37.42 6.00
CA ALA A 42 -46.48 -38.27 7.16
C ALA A 42 -45.63 -37.53 8.24
N LEU A 43 -44.62 -36.75 7.83
CA LEU A 43 -43.81 -35.98 8.77
C LEU A 43 -44.57 -34.80 9.38
N SER A 44 -45.40 -34.12 8.57
CA SER A 44 -46.30 -33.04 9.03
C SER A 44 -47.26 -33.58 10.11
N GLN A 45 -47.87 -34.71 9.88
CA GLN A 45 -48.81 -35.33 10.78
C GLN A 45 -48.13 -35.82 12.08
N HIS A 46 -46.94 -36.42 11.97
CA HIS A 46 -46.15 -36.88 13.11
C HIS A 46 -45.68 -35.76 14.02
N LEU A 47 -45.24 -34.63 13.43
CA LEU A 47 -44.70 -33.49 14.18
C LEU A 47 -45.76 -32.42 14.55
N GLY A 48 -47.00 -32.57 14.10
CA GLY A 48 -48.07 -31.59 14.37
C GLY A 48 -47.85 -30.21 13.71
N ILE A 49 -47.12 -30.14 12.59
CA ILE A 49 -46.80 -28.91 11.87
C ILE A 49 -47.42 -28.90 10.46
N SER A 50 -47.43 -27.74 9.80
CA SER A 50 -48.04 -27.62 8.47
C SER A 50 -47.25 -28.40 7.39
N VAL A 51 -47.94 -28.97 6.39
CA VAL A 51 -47.32 -29.62 5.24
C VAL A 51 -46.39 -28.64 4.47
N ILE A 52 -46.75 -27.38 4.42
CA ILE A 52 -45.95 -26.32 3.78
C ILE A 52 -44.60 -26.11 4.51
N THR A 53 -44.60 -26.15 5.84
CA THR A 53 -43.37 -26.08 6.65
C THR A 53 -42.42 -27.20 6.30
N VAL A 54 -42.93 -28.45 6.25
CA VAL A 54 -42.11 -29.63 5.87
C VAL A 54 -41.65 -29.50 4.42
N GLN A 55 -42.52 -29.05 3.53
CA GLN A 55 -42.17 -28.85 2.12
C GLN A 55 -41.02 -27.88 1.93
N ASN A 56 -41.05 -26.70 2.60
CA ASN A 56 -40.01 -25.71 2.50
C ASN A 56 -38.68 -26.22 3.08
N ALA A 57 -38.70 -26.90 4.24
CA ALA A 57 -37.50 -27.49 4.81
C ALA A 57 -36.90 -28.59 3.91
N TYR A 58 -37.75 -29.47 3.32
CA TYR A 58 -37.27 -30.49 2.38
C TYR A 58 -36.76 -29.88 1.07
N SER A 59 -37.40 -28.81 0.56
CA SER A 59 -36.91 -28.10 -0.63
C SER A 59 -35.50 -27.57 -0.40
N GLN A 60 -35.29 -26.91 0.72
CA GLN A 60 -33.97 -26.39 1.09
C GLN A 60 -32.91 -27.51 1.28
N LEU A 61 -33.29 -28.62 1.92
CA LEU A 61 -32.40 -29.79 2.05
C LEU A 61 -32.04 -30.41 0.70
N ILE A 62 -32.96 -30.38 -0.28
CA ILE A 62 -32.73 -30.82 -1.67
C ILE A 62 -31.79 -29.86 -2.37
N ASP A 63 -32.06 -28.55 -2.31
CA ASP A 63 -31.26 -27.50 -2.97
C ASP A 63 -29.82 -27.51 -2.46
N GLU A 64 -29.61 -27.81 -1.17
CA GLU A 64 -28.27 -27.95 -0.59
C GLU A 64 -27.67 -29.35 -0.77
N GLY A 65 -28.44 -30.30 -1.34
CA GLY A 65 -27.98 -31.66 -1.65
C GLY A 65 -27.90 -32.63 -0.46
N TYR A 66 -28.45 -32.31 0.72
CA TYR A 66 -28.49 -33.20 1.87
C TYR A 66 -29.45 -34.37 1.65
N ILE A 67 -30.52 -34.16 0.91
CA ILE A 67 -31.48 -35.17 0.51
C ILE A 67 -31.77 -35.08 -0.97
N PHE A 68 -32.27 -36.14 -1.57
CA PHE A 68 -32.75 -36.18 -2.92
C PHE A 68 -34.12 -36.83 -3.02
N SER A 69 -34.89 -36.51 -4.05
CA SER A 69 -36.19 -37.11 -4.29
C SER A 69 -36.13 -38.08 -5.47
N ILE A 70 -36.82 -39.23 -5.31
CA ILE A 70 -37.06 -40.17 -6.41
C ILE A 70 -38.56 -40.16 -6.68
N GLU A 71 -38.92 -39.92 -7.95
CA GLU A 71 -40.31 -39.90 -8.36
C GLU A 71 -41.05 -41.19 -7.93
N LYS A 72 -42.24 -41.03 -7.34
CA LYS A 72 -43.08 -42.10 -6.79
C LYS A 72 -42.47 -42.95 -5.66
N LYS A 73 -41.20 -42.73 -5.29
CA LYS A 73 -40.51 -43.47 -4.21
C LYS A 73 -40.31 -42.67 -2.93
N GLY A 74 -40.19 -41.32 -3.05
CA GLY A 74 -40.08 -40.41 -1.90
C GLY A 74 -38.72 -39.74 -1.75
N PHE A 75 -38.36 -39.33 -0.54
CA PHE A 75 -37.15 -38.58 -0.20
C PHE A 75 -36.13 -39.50 0.46
N PHE A 76 -34.84 -39.26 0.14
CA PHE A 76 -33.73 -40.11 0.62
C PHE A 76 -32.57 -39.24 1.01
N VAL A 77 -31.78 -39.65 2.01
CA VAL A 77 -30.54 -38.99 2.45
C VAL A 77 -29.44 -39.18 1.39
N SER A 78 -28.75 -38.11 1.01
CA SER A 78 -27.62 -38.15 0.09
C SER A 78 -26.35 -38.71 0.74
N ASP A 79 -25.35 -39.08 -0.08
CA ASP A 79 -24.05 -39.63 0.36
C ASP A 79 -23.03 -38.58 0.85
N ILE A 80 -23.46 -37.32 0.99
CA ILE A 80 -22.63 -36.19 1.42
C ILE A 80 -21.96 -36.38 2.79
N ALA A 81 -22.60 -37.12 3.70
CA ALA A 81 -22.09 -37.33 5.05
C ALA A 81 -20.69 -38.00 5.11
N ARG A 82 -20.35 -38.83 4.11
CA ARG A 82 -19.03 -39.47 4.02
C ARG A 82 -17.92 -38.50 3.68
N HIS A 83 -18.18 -37.47 2.86
CA HIS A 83 -17.19 -36.49 2.46
C HIS A 83 -16.92 -35.47 3.54
N LEU A 84 -17.90 -35.16 4.38
CA LEU A 84 -17.73 -34.22 5.50
C LEU A 84 -16.95 -34.85 6.67
N LYS A 85 -17.23 -36.09 7.02
CA LYS A 85 -16.51 -36.85 8.09
C LYS A 85 -15.03 -37.09 7.75
N LYS A 86 -14.67 -37.25 6.46
CA LYS A 86 -13.27 -37.41 6.04
C LYS A 86 -12.47 -36.13 6.17
N LYS A 87 -13.08 -34.95 5.95
CA LYS A 87 -12.41 -33.66 6.12
C LYS A 87 -12.15 -33.30 7.59
N VAL A 88 -13.08 -33.63 8.49
CA VAL A 88 -12.90 -33.30 9.92
C VAL A 88 -11.85 -34.20 10.58
N LYS A 89 -11.78 -35.50 10.26
CA LYS A 89 -10.74 -36.40 10.80
C LYS A 89 -9.33 -36.14 10.24
N GLN A 90 -9.21 -35.56 9.02
CA GLN A 90 -7.91 -35.14 8.46
C GLN A 90 -7.48 -33.73 8.91
N ALA A 91 -8.39 -32.92 9.46
CA ALA A 91 -8.04 -31.59 9.98
C ALA A 91 -7.43 -31.64 11.39
N ASP A 92 -7.68 -32.69 12.16
CA ASP A 92 -7.12 -32.81 13.52
C ASP A 92 -5.67 -33.34 13.55
N GLU A 93 -5.11 -33.80 12.41
CA GLU A 93 -3.71 -34.28 12.31
C GLU A 93 -2.81 -33.34 11.49
N ILE A 94 -3.32 -32.24 10.94
CA ILE A 94 -2.48 -31.18 10.41
C ILE A 94 -2.17 -30.24 11.58
N GLU A 95 -1.09 -30.52 12.30
CA GLU A 95 -0.39 -29.49 13.04
C GLU A 95 -0.17 -28.34 12.06
N ASN A 96 -0.92 -27.24 12.25
CA ASN A 96 -0.81 -26.04 11.43
C ASN A 96 0.46 -25.27 11.82
N PRO A 97 1.61 -25.47 11.15
CA PRO A 97 2.80 -24.65 11.41
C PRO A 97 2.64 -23.22 10.91
N VAL A 98 1.55 -22.93 10.19
CA VAL A 98 1.33 -21.61 9.59
C VAL A 98 0.80 -20.57 10.59
N HIS A 99 0.04 -20.99 11.62
CA HIS A 99 -0.46 -20.03 12.62
C HIS A 99 0.59 -19.53 13.62
N THR A 100 1.67 -20.28 13.83
CA THR A 100 2.69 -19.91 14.83
C THR A 100 3.74 -18.93 14.30
N GLN A 101 3.88 -18.80 12.97
CA GLN A 101 4.88 -17.91 12.37
C GLN A 101 4.34 -16.52 11.97
N LEU A 102 3.02 -16.38 11.80
CA LEU A 102 2.42 -15.08 11.45
C LEU A 102 2.27 -14.14 12.66
N SER A 103 2.16 -14.68 13.87
CA SER A 103 2.07 -13.86 15.09
C SER A 103 3.39 -13.18 15.48
N GLY A 104 4.54 -13.68 15.01
CA GLY A 104 5.85 -13.09 15.30
C GLY A 104 6.21 -11.86 14.44
N GLN A 105 5.58 -11.70 13.29
CA GLN A 105 5.89 -10.57 12.38
C GLN A 105 5.04 -9.32 12.63
N PHE A 106 3.97 -9.42 13.41
CA PHE A 106 3.08 -8.30 13.73
C PHE A 106 3.15 -7.85 15.20
N SER A 107 4.06 -8.37 16.01
CA SER A 107 4.33 -7.83 17.34
C SER A 107 5.22 -6.58 17.22
N SER A 108 4.65 -5.50 16.71
CA SER A 108 5.28 -4.19 16.83
C SER A 108 5.22 -3.77 18.30
N GLN A 109 6.35 -3.85 19.02
CA GLN A 109 6.46 -3.04 20.23
C GLN A 109 6.18 -1.60 19.82
N PRO A 110 5.25 -0.90 20.49
CA PRO A 110 4.91 0.45 20.11
C PRO A 110 6.12 1.35 20.40
N TYR A 111 6.82 1.75 19.34
CA TYR A 111 7.86 2.76 19.45
C TYR A 111 7.21 4.09 19.81
N PHE A 112 7.77 4.82 20.77
CA PHE A 112 7.26 6.15 21.08
C PHE A 112 7.71 7.20 20.04
N ALA A 113 8.78 6.91 19.30
CA ALA A 113 9.22 7.66 18.13
C ALA A 113 9.60 6.72 16.99
N ASP A 114 8.89 6.79 15.88
CA ASP A 114 9.15 5.98 14.70
C ASP A 114 9.52 6.86 13.51
N PHE A 115 10.82 6.92 13.19
CA PHE A 115 11.37 7.65 12.06
C PHE A 115 11.32 6.85 10.74
N THR A 116 10.74 5.67 10.73
CA THR A 116 10.57 4.84 9.52
C THR A 116 9.14 4.90 8.99
N SER A 117 8.21 5.33 9.83
CA SER A 117 6.79 5.37 9.53
C SER A 117 6.43 6.53 8.59
N ASN A 118 5.55 6.23 7.65
CA ASN A 118 4.89 7.23 6.82
C ASN A 118 3.47 7.54 7.35
N ALA A 119 3.25 7.43 8.64
CA ALA A 119 1.95 7.61 9.26
C ALA A 119 1.43 9.05 9.07
N ALA A 120 0.14 9.17 8.80
CA ALA A 120 -0.53 10.46 8.87
C ALA A 120 -0.69 10.85 10.34
N LEU A 121 -0.38 12.11 10.65
CA LEU A 121 -0.50 12.60 12.03
C LEU A 121 -1.96 12.72 12.44
N PRO A 122 -2.36 12.13 13.58
CA PRO A 122 -3.70 12.30 14.13
C PRO A 122 -4.09 13.77 14.24
N GLY A 123 -5.32 14.12 13.86
CA GLY A 123 -5.85 15.47 13.95
C GLY A 123 -5.38 16.45 12.86
N LYS A 124 -4.57 16.04 11.89
CA LYS A 124 -4.14 16.92 10.78
C LYS A 124 -4.99 16.74 9.53
N PHE A 125 -5.56 15.57 9.31
CA PHE A 125 -6.49 15.36 8.20
C PHE A 125 -7.84 16.03 8.47
N PRO A 126 -8.45 16.74 7.50
CA PRO A 126 -9.67 17.50 7.69
C PRO A 126 -10.94 16.61 7.57
N PHE A 127 -11.14 15.68 8.53
CA PHE A 127 -12.22 14.68 8.50
C PHE A 127 -13.61 15.29 8.31
N SER A 128 -13.92 16.40 9.00
CA SER A 128 -15.23 17.03 8.88
C SER A 128 -15.50 17.55 7.47
N LEU A 129 -14.50 18.12 6.82
CA LEU A 129 -14.60 18.62 5.46
C LEU A 129 -14.70 17.46 4.46
N TRP A 130 -13.87 16.43 4.61
CA TRP A 130 -13.92 15.23 3.79
C TRP A 130 -15.29 14.53 3.88
N SER A 131 -15.81 14.35 5.10
CA SER A 131 -17.12 13.75 5.33
C SER A 131 -18.26 14.57 4.73
N ARG A 132 -18.16 15.92 4.76
CA ARG A 132 -19.13 16.81 4.11
C ARG A 132 -19.08 16.62 2.58
N THR A 133 -17.88 16.65 1.98
CA THR A 133 -17.69 16.46 0.54
C THR A 133 -18.23 15.09 0.09
N MET A 134 -17.93 14.03 0.86
CA MET A 134 -18.43 12.68 0.55
C MET A 134 -19.97 12.61 0.58
N ARG A 135 -20.63 13.24 1.57
CA ARG A 135 -22.10 13.31 1.60
C ARG A 135 -22.68 14.05 0.41
N GLN A 136 -22.03 15.11 -0.05
CA GLN A 136 -22.44 15.82 -1.26
C GLN A 136 -22.33 14.93 -2.51
N VAL A 137 -21.24 14.16 -2.64
CA VAL A 137 -21.05 13.19 -3.73
C VAL A 137 -22.14 12.12 -3.71
N LEU A 138 -22.44 11.56 -2.54
CA LEU A 138 -23.50 10.56 -2.39
C LEU A 138 -24.87 11.09 -2.82
N ALA A 139 -25.14 12.37 -2.59
CA ALA A 139 -26.41 13.00 -2.96
C ALA A 139 -26.50 13.38 -4.45
N SER A 140 -25.35 13.75 -5.08
CA SER A 140 -25.36 14.28 -6.46
C SER A 140 -24.99 13.26 -7.53
N GLU A 141 -24.19 12.23 -7.20
CA GLU A 141 -23.60 11.30 -8.17
C GLU A 141 -24.09 9.84 -8.02
N ASN A 142 -25.25 9.66 -7.38
CA ASN A 142 -25.78 8.33 -7.01
C ASN A 142 -25.81 7.33 -8.17
N GLU A 143 -26.23 7.74 -9.38
CA GLU A 143 -26.26 6.85 -10.55
C GLU A 143 -24.84 6.47 -11.04
N LYS A 144 -23.88 7.42 -11.01
CA LYS A 144 -22.51 7.18 -11.44
C LYS A 144 -21.77 6.26 -10.49
N LEU A 145 -22.06 6.38 -9.17
CA LEU A 145 -21.45 5.57 -8.12
C LEU A 145 -21.77 4.07 -8.26
N LEU A 146 -22.88 3.73 -8.87
CA LEU A 146 -23.30 2.33 -9.12
C LEU A 146 -22.73 1.74 -10.40
N LYS A 147 -22.07 2.54 -11.25
CA LYS A 147 -21.47 2.09 -12.50
C LYS A 147 -20.06 1.55 -12.27
N ARG A 148 -19.71 0.52 -13.03
CA ARG A 148 -18.34 0.01 -13.08
C ARG A 148 -17.40 1.10 -13.61
N THR A 149 -16.30 1.33 -12.92
CA THR A 149 -15.24 2.24 -13.36
C THR A 149 -14.28 1.50 -14.30
N ASP A 150 -13.89 2.12 -15.40
CA ASP A 150 -12.88 1.57 -16.31
C ASP A 150 -11.47 1.52 -15.64
N VAL A 151 -10.51 0.94 -16.35
CA VAL A 151 -9.13 0.76 -15.82
C VAL A 151 -8.43 2.08 -15.53
N PHE A 152 -8.81 3.17 -16.19
CA PHE A 152 -8.21 4.49 -15.99
C PHE A 152 -8.70 5.17 -14.70
N GLY A 153 -9.85 4.77 -14.18
CA GLY A 153 -10.55 5.45 -13.09
C GLY A 153 -11.57 6.47 -13.60
N THR A 154 -12.23 7.17 -12.66
CA THR A 154 -13.29 8.12 -12.99
C THR A 154 -12.74 9.32 -13.76
N LEU A 155 -13.49 9.80 -14.75
CA LEU A 155 -13.12 10.96 -15.55
C LEU A 155 -12.92 12.21 -14.69
N GLU A 156 -13.81 12.39 -13.72
CA GLU A 156 -13.79 13.54 -12.80
C GLU A 156 -12.48 13.62 -12.01
N LEU A 157 -11.99 12.49 -11.47
CA LEU A 157 -10.70 12.49 -10.75
C LEU A 157 -9.52 12.72 -11.70
N ARG A 158 -9.56 12.13 -12.88
CA ARG A 158 -8.51 12.31 -13.89
C ARG A 158 -8.40 13.78 -14.34
N LEU A 159 -9.54 14.46 -14.57
CA LEU A 159 -9.58 15.89 -14.88
C LEU A 159 -9.05 16.75 -13.72
N ALA A 160 -9.49 16.46 -12.50
CA ALA A 160 -9.02 17.18 -11.30
C ALA A 160 -7.50 17.05 -11.12
N ILE A 161 -6.92 15.86 -11.39
CA ILE A 161 -5.47 15.65 -11.38
C ILE A 161 -4.78 16.47 -12.48
N CYS A 162 -5.33 16.51 -13.71
CA CYS A 162 -4.78 17.33 -14.80
C CYS A 162 -4.73 18.80 -14.41
N HIS A 163 -5.82 19.36 -13.88
CA HIS A 163 -5.88 20.75 -13.42
C HIS A 163 -4.86 21.02 -12.29
N HIS A 164 -4.78 20.13 -11.31
CA HIS A 164 -3.82 20.25 -10.22
C HIS A 164 -2.36 20.22 -10.72
N LEU A 165 -2.00 19.27 -11.60
CA LEU A 165 -0.64 19.17 -12.12
C LEU A 165 -0.27 20.32 -13.06
N LYS A 166 -1.22 20.85 -13.82
CA LYS A 166 -1.01 22.07 -14.61
C LYS A 166 -0.66 23.26 -13.72
N ALA A 167 -1.43 23.45 -12.64
CA ALA A 167 -1.21 24.57 -11.72
C ALA A 167 0.07 24.40 -10.87
N PHE A 168 0.34 23.19 -10.39
CA PHE A 168 1.41 22.93 -9.43
C PHE A 168 2.76 22.59 -10.08
N ARG A 169 2.76 21.82 -11.20
CA ARG A 169 3.96 21.30 -11.85
C ARG A 169 4.17 21.83 -13.26
N ASN A 170 3.24 22.65 -13.76
CA ASN A 170 3.20 23.11 -15.15
C ASN A 170 3.23 21.97 -16.18
N MET A 171 2.62 20.82 -15.81
CA MET A 171 2.48 19.68 -16.70
C MET A 171 1.21 19.82 -17.53
N ASP A 172 1.36 19.75 -18.86
CA ASP A 172 0.25 19.83 -19.81
C ASP A 172 -0.10 18.44 -20.30
N ILE A 173 -1.07 17.82 -19.64
CA ILE A 173 -1.46 16.43 -19.86
C ILE A 173 -2.95 16.29 -20.11
N SER A 174 -3.36 15.28 -20.90
CA SER A 174 -4.74 14.91 -21.09
C SER A 174 -5.19 13.91 -20.04
N GLU A 175 -6.47 13.97 -19.68
CA GLU A 175 -7.13 12.99 -18.82
C GLU A 175 -7.00 11.54 -19.33
N ASN A 176 -6.80 11.35 -20.65
CA ASN A 176 -6.58 10.04 -21.25
C ASN A 176 -5.18 9.44 -21.01
N GLN A 177 -4.29 10.21 -20.41
CA GLN A 177 -2.96 9.76 -19.98
C GLN A 177 -2.93 9.34 -18.51
N VAL A 178 -3.95 9.70 -17.74
CA VAL A 178 -4.01 9.48 -16.28
C VAL A 178 -4.63 8.14 -15.98
N ILE A 179 -3.93 7.30 -15.20
CA ILE A 179 -4.43 6.02 -14.69
C ILE A 179 -4.42 6.08 -13.16
N ILE A 180 -5.56 5.81 -12.54
CA ILE A 180 -5.72 5.77 -11.09
C ILE A 180 -5.43 4.35 -10.59
N GLY A 181 -4.64 4.23 -9.52
CA GLY A 181 -4.28 2.94 -8.90
C GLY A 181 -4.42 2.93 -7.39
N ALA A 182 -4.59 1.73 -6.85
CA ALA A 182 -4.72 1.49 -5.40
C ALA A 182 -3.35 1.52 -4.68
N GLY A 183 -2.68 2.68 -4.74
CA GLY A 183 -1.32 2.89 -4.29
C GLY A 183 -0.28 2.59 -5.37
N THR A 184 0.95 3.07 -5.16
CA THR A 184 2.06 2.90 -6.13
C THR A 184 2.41 1.43 -6.37
N GLU A 185 2.22 0.57 -5.38
CA GLU A 185 2.45 -0.88 -5.49
C GLU A 185 1.61 -1.53 -6.59
N SER A 186 0.33 -1.16 -6.65
CA SER A 186 -0.58 -1.60 -7.69
C SER A 186 -0.15 -1.08 -9.07
N LEU A 187 0.27 0.18 -9.16
CA LEU A 187 0.74 0.79 -10.41
C LEU A 187 2.02 0.13 -10.92
N TYR A 188 2.99 -0.18 -10.05
CA TYR A 188 4.21 -0.91 -10.43
C TYR A 188 3.89 -2.30 -10.98
N SER A 189 2.97 -3.02 -10.33
CA SER A 189 2.53 -4.34 -10.81
C SER A 189 1.84 -4.25 -12.17
N MET A 190 0.98 -3.24 -12.38
CA MET A 190 0.33 -2.98 -13.66
C MET A 190 1.34 -2.59 -14.75
N LEU A 191 2.38 -1.82 -14.42
CA LEU A 191 3.44 -1.46 -15.37
C LEU A 191 4.22 -2.69 -15.85
N VAL A 192 4.56 -3.62 -14.96
CA VAL A 192 5.21 -4.88 -15.37
C VAL A 192 4.31 -5.68 -16.31
N GLN A 193 3.00 -5.80 -15.98
CA GLN A 193 2.05 -6.49 -16.85
C GLN A 193 1.90 -5.80 -18.21
N PHE A 194 1.97 -4.46 -18.21
CA PHE A 194 1.83 -3.65 -19.41
C PHE A 194 3.09 -3.68 -20.29
N LEU A 195 4.25 -3.35 -19.74
CA LEU A 195 5.51 -3.28 -20.50
C LEU A 195 5.97 -4.68 -20.93
N GLY A 196 5.94 -5.64 -20.02
CA GLY A 196 6.31 -7.03 -20.27
C GLY A 196 7.24 -7.56 -19.19
N ARG A 197 7.21 -8.89 -18.98
CA ARG A 197 8.07 -9.56 -17.99
C ARG A 197 9.48 -9.80 -18.49
N ASP A 198 9.68 -9.71 -19.80
CA ASP A 198 11.00 -9.87 -20.43
C ASP A 198 11.86 -8.60 -20.30
N GLU A 199 11.23 -7.47 -19.93
CA GLU A 199 11.94 -6.20 -19.73
C GLU A 199 12.83 -6.26 -18.48
N VAL A 200 13.97 -5.60 -18.55
CA VAL A 200 14.91 -5.50 -17.43
C VAL A 200 14.77 -4.14 -16.78
N PHE A 201 14.40 -4.14 -15.51
CA PHE A 201 14.21 -2.93 -14.72
C PHE A 201 15.52 -2.57 -14.02
N ALA A 202 15.84 -1.26 -13.96
CA ALA A 202 16.87 -0.71 -13.09
C ALA A 202 16.23 0.10 -11.96
N VAL A 203 16.84 0.06 -10.79
CA VAL A 203 16.46 0.86 -9.61
C VAL A 203 17.70 1.53 -9.02
N GLU A 204 17.52 2.67 -8.37
CA GLU A 204 18.59 3.41 -7.69
C GLU A 204 19.18 2.60 -6.51
N ASN A 205 20.49 2.71 -6.29
CA ASN A 205 21.23 2.07 -5.19
C ASN A 205 22.11 3.10 -4.43
N PRO A 206 21.85 3.40 -3.14
CA PRO A 206 20.74 2.90 -2.32
C PRO A 206 19.39 3.28 -2.91
N GLY A 207 18.31 2.57 -2.54
CA GLY A 207 17.00 2.87 -3.11
C GLY A 207 15.82 2.27 -2.35
N TYR A 208 14.64 2.52 -2.88
CA TYR A 208 13.40 2.02 -2.30
C TYR A 208 13.20 0.54 -2.62
N HIS A 209 13.63 -0.34 -1.71
CA HIS A 209 13.64 -1.80 -1.88
C HIS A 209 12.29 -2.36 -2.31
N LYS A 210 11.20 -1.78 -1.83
CA LYS A 210 9.85 -2.27 -2.13
C LYS A 210 9.52 -2.23 -3.62
N ALA A 211 9.99 -1.21 -4.36
CA ALA A 211 9.81 -1.15 -5.82
C ALA A 211 10.52 -2.31 -6.50
N ALA A 212 11.79 -2.56 -6.15
CA ALA A 212 12.56 -3.66 -6.69
C ALA A 212 11.94 -5.04 -6.39
N GLU A 213 11.46 -5.24 -5.16
CA GLU A 213 10.79 -6.48 -4.77
C GLU A 213 9.48 -6.68 -5.56
N ILE A 214 8.70 -5.63 -5.77
CA ILE A 214 7.48 -5.72 -6.58
C ILE A 214 7.82 -6.09 -8.02
N PHE A 215 8.83 -5.47 -8.62
CA PHE A 215 9.26 -5.83 -9.98
C PHE A 215 9.68 -7.29 -10.07
N LYS A 216 10.54 -7.77 -9.16
CA LYS A 216 10.98 -9.17 -9.11
C LYS A 216 9.82 -10.15 -8.89
N LEU A 217 8.92 -9.87 -7.95
CA LEU A 217 7.75 -10.73 -7.66
C LEU A 217 6.77 -10.80 -8.85
N ASN A 218 6.72 -9.77 -9.70
CA ASN A 218 5.96 -9.80 -10.95
C ASN A 218 6.70 -10.53 -12.09
N GLY A 219 7.91 -11.04 -11.84
CA GLY A 219 8.65 -11.91 -12.76
C GLY A 219 9.64 -11.20 -13.67
N THR A 220 9.99 -9.91 -13.41
CA THR A 220 11.02 -9.20 -14.18
C THR A 220 12.40 -9.32 -13.54
N LYS A 221 13.43 -9.14 -14.35
CA LYS A 221 14.79 -8.90 -13.86
C LYS A 221 14.89 -7.47 -13.34
N CYS A 222 15.48 -7.29 -12.16
CA CYS A 222 15.68 -5.99 -11.56
C CYS A 222 17.14 -5.83 -11.13
N GLN A 223 17.80 -4.77 -11.59
CA GLN A 223 19.22 -4.49 -11.38
C GLN A 223 19.40 -3.19 -10.61
N PRO A 224 20.20 -3.15 -9.55
CA PRO A 224 20.56 -1.91 -8.87
C PRO A 224 21.61 -1.15 -9.69
N VAL A 225 21.45 0.17 -9.82
CA VAL A 225 22.39 1.11 -10.43
C VAL A 225 22.75 2.16 -9.40
N ASN A 226 24.04 2.44 -9.19
CA ASN A 226 24.47 3.34 -8.13
C ASN A 226 24.08 4.80 -8.42
N ILE A 227 23.94 5.56 -7.33
CA ILE A 227 23.78 7.01 -7.37
C ILE A 227 25.04 7.71 -6.87
N ASP A 228 25.19 8.96 -7.26
CA ASP A 228 26.13 9.94 -6.69
C ASP A 228 25.38 11.16 -6.12
N GLU A 229 26.07 12.25 -5.84
CA GLU A 229 25.48 13.50 -5.34
C GLU A 229 24.53 14.20 -6.34
N HIS A 230 24.39 13.65 -7.55
CA HIS A 230 23.52 14.18 -8.60
C HIS A 230 22.39 13.21 -9.00
N GLY A 231 22.27 12.04 -8.34
CA GLY A 231 21.31 11.00 -8.61
C GLY A 231 21.92 9.81 -9.36
N ILE A 232 21.10 9.04 -10.09
CA ILE A 232 21.53 7.82 -10.76
C ILE A 232 22.72 8.06 -11.72
N ILE A 233 23.71 7.17 -11.67
CA ILE A 233 24.91 7.24 -12.56
C ILE A 233 24.53 6.68 -13.92
N VAL A 234 24.39 7.57 -14.91
CA VAL A 234 23.90 7.18 -16.26
C VAL A 234 24.89 6.30 -17.00
N GLU A 235 26.18 6.44 -16.76
CA GLU A 235 27.23 5.57 -17.34
C GLU A 235 27.12 4.12 -16.86
N GLU A 236 26.73 3.90 -15.59
CA GLU A 236 26.43 2.55 -15.08
C GLU A 236 25.14 2.00 -15.67
N LEU A 237 24.10 2.87 -15.80
CA LEU A 237 22.84 2.49 -16.43
C LEU A 237 23.04 2.10 -17.90
N GLN A 238 23.88 2.81 -18.66
CA GLN A 238 24.22 2.48 -20.05
C GLN A 238 24.93 1.12 -20.19
N LYS A 239 25.74 0.74 -19.20
CA LYS A 239 26.44 -0.55 -19.16
C LYS A 239 25.55 -1.69 -18.69
N SER A 240 24.42 -1.39 -18.10
CA SER A 240 23.42 -2.37 -17.71
C SER A 240 22.58 -2.80 -18.93
N ASN A 241 21.91 -3.93 -18.83
CA ASN A 241 20.98 -4.38 -19.86
C ASN A 241 19.54 -3.86 -19.59
N ALA A 242 19.39 -2.81 -18.78
CA ALA A 242 18.08 -2.29 -18.40
C ALA A 242 17.44 -1.50 -19.55
N ASN A 243 16.14 -1.72 -19.71
CA ASN A 243 15.30 -0.93 -20.63
C ASN A 243 14.33 -0.01 -19.87
N VAL A 244 14.04 -0.30 -18.62
CA VAL A 244 13.18 0.52 -17.78
C VAL A 244 13.95 0.92 -16.53
N VAL A 245 13.99 2.22 -16.21
CA VAL A 245 14.65 2.70 -14.99
C VAL A 245 13.65 3.42 -14.09
N HIS A 246 13.65 3.06 -12.80
CA HIS A 246 12.87 3.74 -11.77
C HIS A 246 13.77 4.71 -11.01
N VAL A 247 13.36 5.99 -10.95
CA VAL A 247 14.10 7.08 -10.30
C VAL A 247 13.18 8.01 -9.53
N SER A 248 13.71 8.64 -8.48
CA SER A 248 13.02 9.69 -7.71
C SER A 248 13.77 11.01 -7.78
N PRO A 249 13.70 11.74 -8.92
CA PRO A 249 14.61 12.83 -9.22
C PRO A 249 14.34 14.13 -8.46
N SER A 250 13.14 14.30 -7.90
CA SER A 250 12.76 15.50 -7.14
C SER A 250 13.27 15.45 -5.70
N HIS A 251 13.35 14.25 -5.14
CA HIS A 251 13.81 14.00 -3.77
C HIS A 251 14.03 12.48 -3.61
N HIS A 252 15.27 12.07 -3.79
CA HIS A 252 15.63 10.65 -3.77
C HIS A 252 15.44 10.04 -2.36
N PHE A 253 14.75 8.92 -2.27
CA PHE A 253 14.69 8.12 -1.05
C PHE A 253 15.65 6.93 -1.15
N PRO A 254 16.55 6.72 -0.16
CA PRO A 254 16.61 7.38 1.16
C PRO A 254 17.63 8.53 1.26
N SER A 255 18.40 8.85 0.23
CA SER A 255 19.56 9.76 0.36
C SER A 255 19.19 11.25 0.47
N GLY A 256 18.00 11.66 0.04
CA GLY A 256 17.61 13.07 -0.02
C GLY A 256 18.14 13.85 -1.24
N VAL A 257 19.01 13.23 -2.04
CA VAL A 257 19.61 13.85 -3.23
C VAL A 257 18.56 14.36 -4.21
N ILE A 258 18.78 15.54 -4.75
CA ILE A 258 17.96 16.15 -5.79
C ILE A 258 18.71 16.08 -7.11
N MET A 259 18.15 15.37 -8.10
CA MET A 259 18.75 15.22 -9.42
C MET A 259 18.83 16.58 -10.11
N ASN A 260 20.03 17.06 -10.43
CA ASN A 260 20.24 18.31 -11.11
C ASN A 260 19.82 18.25 -12.58
N PHE A 261 19.73 19.42 -13.24
CA PHE A 261 19.24 19.52 -14.62
C PHE A 261 20.15 18.77 -15.62
N LYS A 262 21.48 18.78 -15.40
CA LYS A 262 22.43 18.07 -16.27
C LYS A 262 22.16 16.57 -16.24
N ARG A 263 22.02 15.98 -15.06
CA ARG A 263 21.74 14.55 -14.91
C ARG A 263 20.37 14.16 -15.46
N ARG A 264 19.35 15.02 -15.32
CA ARG A 264 18.04 14.85 -15.96
C ARG A 264 18.17 14.76 -17.47
N THR A 265 18.97 15.63 -18.08
CA THR A 265 19.23 15.64 -19.52
C THR A 265 19.99 14.38 -19.98
N GLU A 266 21.00 13.94 -19.23
CA GLU A 266 21.75 12.71 -19.49
C GLU A 266 20.82 11.48 -19.46
N LEU A 267 19.94 11.41 -18.46
CA LEU A 267 18.98 10.32 -18.30
C LEU A 267 17.92 10.31 -19.43
N LEU A 268 17.43 11.47 -19.84
CA LEU A 268 16.53 11.57 -21.01
C LEU A 268 17.24 11.14 -22.29
N ASN A 269 18.51 11.53 -22.49
CA ASN A 269 19.29 11.07 -23.64
C ASN A 269 19.47 9.55 -23.66
N TRP A 270 19.68 8.92 -22.50
CA TRP A 270 19.65 7.46 -22.39
C TRP A 270 18.29 6.89 -22.83
N ALA A 271 17.18 7.45 -22.35
CA ALA A 271 15.85 7.01 -22.74
C ALA A 271 15.58 7.19 -24.24
N TYR A 272 16.16 8.23 -24.86
CA TYR A 272 16.03 8.52 -26.29
C TYR A 272 16.88 7.65 -27.18
N SER A 273 17.89 6.94 -26.63
CA SER A 273 18.80 6.09 -27.39
C SER A 273 18.15 4.82 -27.93
N SER A 274 17.02 4.39 -27.36
CA SER A 274 16.28 3.20 -27.80
C SER A 274 14.76 3.41 -27.71
N LYS A 275 14.03 2.73 -28.62
CA LYS A 275 12.55 2.75 -28.60
C LYS A 275 11.97 2.01 -27.40
N ASN A 276 12.74 1.12 -26.79
CA ASN A 276 12.31 0.30 -25.65
C ASN A 276 12.78 0.86 -24.30
N HIS A 277 13.49 2.00 -24.27
CA HIS A 277 13.91 2.62 -23.02
C HIS A 277 12.80 3.51 -22.47
N PHE A 278 12.49 3.32 -21.19
CA PHE A 278 11.51 4.13 -20.44
C PHE A 278 12.05 4.51 -19.08
N ILE A 279 11.64 5.68 -18.60
CA ILE A 279 11.91 6.17 -17.25
C ILE A 279 10.60 6.14 -16.47
N ILE A 280 10.60 5.53 -15.28
CA ILE A 280 9.55 5.67 -14.28
C ILE A 280 10.02 6.74 -13.31
N GLU A 281 9.39 7.92 -13.37
CA GLU A 281 9.65 9.05 -12.46
C GLU A 281 8.70 8.95 -11.28
N ASP A 282 9.20 8.57 -10.10
CA ASP A 282 8.43 8.52 -8.85
C ASP A 282 8.58 9.83 -8.07
N ASP A 283 7.52 10.64 -8.05
CA ASP A 283 7.48 11.98 -7.48
C ASP A 283 6.61 12.02 -6.21
N TYR A 284 6.94 11.17 -5.24
CA TYR A 284 6.12 10.77 -4.10
C TYR A 284 5.86 11.85 -3.01
N ASP A 285 6.72 12.88 -2.90
CA ASP A 285 6.63 13.92 -1.84
C ASP A 285 6.96 15.35 -2.30
N SER A 286 6.85 15.61 -3.58
CA SER A 286 7.21 16.91 -4.21
C SER A 286 6.42 18.11 -3.70
N GLU A 287 5.23 17.90 -3.13
CA GLU A 287 4.44 18.94 -2.49
C GLU A 287 5.13 19.52 -1.25
N PHE A 288 6.04 18.77 -0.63
CA PHE A 288 6.76 19.15 0.59
C PHE A 288 8.14 19.76 0.35
N ARG A 289 8.35 20.41 -0.79
CA ARG A 289 9.51 21.24 -1.00
C ARG A 289 9.39 22.54 -0.20
N PHE A 290 10.36 22.82 0.70
CA PHE A 290 10.31 23.95 1.63
C PHE A 290 11.04 25.19 1.14
N THR A 291 12.01 25.04 0.25
CA THR A 291 12.83 26.12 -0.30
C THR A 291 12.81 26.11 -1.82
N GLY A 292 12.81 27.29 -2.43
CA GLY A 292 12.84 27.47 -3.88
C GLY A 292 11.56 27.02 -4.61
N LYS A 293 11.59 27.18 -5.94
CA LYS A 293 10.53 26.69 -6.83
C LYS A 293 10.69 25.18 -7.07
N PRO A 294 9.60 24.43 -7.33
CA PRO A 294 9.70 23.06 -7.79
C PRO A 294 10.58 22.97 -9.06
N LEU A 295 11.46 21.96 -9.13
CA LEU A 295 12.18 21.68 -10.36
C LEU A 295 11.20 21.07 -11.38
N PRO A 296 11.40 21.34 -12.70
CA PRO A 296 10.64 20.66 -13.73
C PRO A 296 10.76 19.14 -13.59
N THR A 297 9.67 18.40 -13.77
CA THR A 297 9.72 16.94 -13.79
C THR A 297 10.43 16.46 -15.06
N LEU A 298 10.95 15.22 -15.04
CA LEU A 298 11.43 14.58 -16.27
C LEU A 298 10.32 14.51 -17.31
N GLN A 299 9.10 14.18 -16.86
CA GLN A 299 7.91 14.13 -17.73
C GLN A 299 7.62 15.49 -18.40
N SER A 300 7.74 16.62 -17.68
CA SER A 300 7.43 17.95 -18.24
C SER A 300 8.46 18.46 -19.27
N ILE A 301 9.66 17.87 -19.27
CA ILE A 301 10.73 18.20 -20.24
C ILE A 301 10.98 17.09 -21.25
N ASP A 302 10.23 16.00 -21.18
CA ASP A 302 10.31 14.87 -22.13
C ASP A 302 9.73 15.29 -23.49
N GLN A 303 10.52 15.08 -24.56
CA GLN A 303 10.14 15.41 -25.94
C GLN A 303 9.85 14.19 -26.82
N LYS A 304 10.04 12.96 -26.29
CA LYS A 304 9.93 11.74 -27.10
C LYS A 304 9.04 10.66 -26.48
N ASP A 305 8.17 11.02 -25.54
CA ASP A 305 7.22 10.08 -24.94
C ASP A 305 7.92 8.89 -24.26
N ARG A 306 8.93 9.15 -23.39
CA ARG A 306 9.73 8.14 -22.69
C ARG A 306 9.54 8.12 -21.18
N VAL A 307 8.89 9.11 -20.61
CA VAL A 307 8.75 9.24 -19.16
C VAL A 307 7.34 8.84 -18.71
N ILE A 308 7.27 7.87 -17.83
CA ILE A 308 6.08 7.44 -17.09
C ILE A 308 6.17 8.11 -15.72
N TYR A 309 5.27 9.05 -15.43
CA TYR A 309 5.27 9.76 -14.15
C TYR A 309 4.33 9.09 -13.16
N ILE A 310 4.74 8.96 -11.92
CA ILE A 310 3.95 8.38 -10.82
C ILE A 310 3.94 9.34 -9.63
N ASN A 311 2.77 9.50 -9.02
CA ASN A 311 2.61 10.22 -7.77
C ASN A 311 1.53 9.56 -6.89
N THR A 312 1.47 9.95 -5.62
CA THR A 312 0.56 9.36 -4.63
C THR A 312 -0.06 10.38 -3.69
N PHE A 313 -1.34 10.23 -3.41
CA PHE A 313 -2.02 10.99 -2.35
C PHE A 313 -1.73 10.47 -0.94
N SER A 314 -1.05 9.32 -0.82
CA SER A 314 -0.75 8.70 0.49
C SER A 314 0.11 9.57 1.40
N LYS A 315 0.99 10.40 0.84
CA LYS A 315 1.86 11.31 1.61
C LYS A 315 1.16 12.61 1.99
N THR A 316 0.30 13.09 1.12
CA THR A 316 -0.38 14.38 1.27
C THR A 316 -1.68 14.28 2.08
N LEU A 317 -2.41 13.17 1.95
CA LEU A 317 -3.65 12.92 2.69
C LEU A 317 -3.43 11.92 3.84
N SER A 318 -3.38 10.64 3.52
CA SER A 318 -3.09 9.56 4.49
C SER A 318 -2.72 8.27 3.74
N PRO A 319 -1.82 7.44 4.30
CA PRO A 319 -1.49 6.13 3.73
C PRO A 319 -2.71 5.21 3.55
N SER A 320 -3.76 5.37 4.35
CA SER A 320 -4.98 4.55 4.30
C SER A 320 -5.87 4.83 3.09
N PHE A 321 -5.74 5.98 2.44
CA PHE A 321 -6.51 6.31 1.22
C PHE A 321 -6.14 5.41 0.04
N ARG A 322 -4.87 4.98 -0.03
CA ARG A 322 -4.41 4.10 -1.09
C ARG A 322 -4.74 4.58 -2.51
N ILE A 323 -4.73 5.88 -2.75
CA ILE A 323 -4.93 6.47 -4.07
C ILE A 323 -3.60 7.01 -4.58
N SER A 324 -3.18 6.50 -5.74
CA SER A 324 -2.03 6.95 -6.50
C SER A 324 -2.43 7.08 -7.96
N TYR A 325 -1.62 7.72 -8.75
CA TYR A 325 -1.86 7.83 -10.19
C TYR A 325 -0.56 7.75 -10.97
N MET A 326 -0.66 7.29 -12.21
CA MET A 326 0.43 7.36 -13.18
C MET A 326 -0.02 8.12 -14.42
N ILE A 327 0.93 8.83 -15.03
CA ILE A 327 0.75 9.52 -16.29
C ILE A 327 1.55 8.77 -17.33
N LEU A 328 0.88 8.17 -18.30
CA LEU A 328 1.53 7.53 -19.42
C LEU A 328 1.68 8.53 -20.58
N PRO A 329 2.79 8.48 -21.33
CA PRO A 329 2.82 9.08 -22.65
C PRO A 329 1.62 8.65 -23.50
N LEU A 330 1.09 9.54 -24.33
CA LEU A 330 -0.16 9.29 -25.05
C LEU A 330 -0.14 8.01 -25.92
N PRO A 331 0.97 7.66 -26.62
CA PRO A 331 1.07 6.39 -27.34
C PRO A 331 0.99 5.18 -26.41
N LEU A 332 1.61 5.26 -25.23
CA LEU A 332 1.56 4.18 -24.23
C LEU A 332 0.18 4.07 -23.58
N ALA A 333 -0.51 5.18 -23.32
CA ALA A 333 -1.88 5.16 -22.79
C ALA A 333 -2.86 4.46 -23.73
N LYS A 334 -2.74 4.69 -25.04
CA LYS A 334 -3.53 3.97 -26.07
C LYS A 334 -3.22 2.47 -26.08
N ALA A 335 -1.94 2.09 -26.01
CA ALA A 335 -1.53 0.69 -25.93
C ALA A 335 -1.99 0.03 -24.63
N PHE A 336 -1.90 0.75 -23.50
CA PHE A 336 -2.38 0.29 -22.18
C PHE A 336 -3.89 -0.01 -22.21
N SER A 337 -4.70 0.89 -22.76
CA SER A 337 -6.13 0.68 -22.91
C SER A 337 -6.44 -0.58 -23.72
N LYS A 338 -5.71 -0.83 -24.80
CA LYS A 338 -5.87 -2.02 -25.63
C LYS A 338 -5.47 -3.31 -24.91
N LYS A 339 -4.39 -3.27 -24.13
CA LYS A 339 -3.82 -4.46 -23.46
C LYS A 339 -4.50 -4.79 -22.13
N LEU A 340 -4.80 -3.76 -21.32
CA LEU A 340 -5.30 -3.91 -19.94
C LEU A 340 -6.71 -3.31 -19.74
N GLY A 341 -7.38 -2.83 -20.79
CA GLY A 341 -8.69 -2.19 -20.70
C GLY A 341 -9.82 -3.08 -20.19
N PHE A 342 -9.62 -4.41 -20.11
CA PHE A 342 -10.59 -5.34 -19.53
C PHE A 342 -10.64 -5.30 -18.00
N TYR A 343 -9.61 -4.74 -17.34
CA TYR A 343 -9.62 -4.52 -15.89
C TYR A 343 -10.58 -3.40 -15.49
N SER A 344 -11.03 -3.44 -14.25
CA SER A 344 -11.66 -2.30 -13.59
C SER A 344 -10.63 -1.57 -12.73
N CYS A 345 -10.80 -0.28 -12.51
CA CYS A 345 -10.02 0.45 -11.53
C CYS A 345 -10.24 -0.14 -10.12
N GLN A 346 -9.16 -0.33 -9.39
CA GLN A 346 -9.17 -0.94 -8.06
C GLN A 346 -9.57 0.04 -6.94
N VAL A 347 -9.57 1.34 -7.23
CA VAL A 347 -9.96 2.38 -6.28
C VAL A 347 -11.48 2.56 -6.34
N SER A 348 -12.11 2.63 -5.18
CA SER A 348 -13.55 2.85 -5.06
C SER A 348 -13.98 4.14 -5.76
N SER A 349 -15.06 4.08 -6.55
CA SER A 349 -15.66 5.28 -7.19
C SER A 349 -16.09 6.32 -6.16
N PHE A 350 -16.55 5.90 -4.97
CA PHE A 350 -16.92 6.80 -3.88
C PHE A 350 -15.75 7.69 -3.44
N GLU A 351 -14.58 7.11 -3.30
CA GLU A 351 -13.36 7.84 -2.94
C GLU A 351 -12.85 8.70 -4.09
N GLN A 352 -12.92 8.18 -5.33
CA GLN A 352 -12.48 8.92 -6.51
C GLN A 352 -13.31 10.19 -6.73
N PHE A 353 -14.63 10.12 -6.70
CA PHE A 353 -15.51 11.29 -6.83
C PHE A 353 -15.33 12.27 -5.66
N THR A 354 -15.15 11.73 -4.43
CA THR A 354 -14.90 12.59 -3.26
C THR A 354 -13.59 13.34 -3.39
N LEU A 355 -12.52 12.67 -3.81
CA LEU A 355 -11.21 13.29 -4.03
C LEU A 355 -11.23 14.29 -5.16
N ALA A 356 -11.89 13.98 -6.28
CA ALA A 356 -12.07 14.90 -7.40
C ALA A 356 -12.68 16.23 -6.93
N ARG A 357 -13.83 16.16 -6.25
CA ARG A 357 -14.50 17.35 -5.71
C ARG A 357 -13.65 18.07 -4.67
N PHE A 358 -12.94 17.34 -3.81
CA PHE A 358 -12.04 17.90 -2.80
C PHE A 358 -10.89 18.69 -3.43
N ILE A 359 -10.38 18.27 -4.60
CA ILE A 359 -9.36 18.99 -5.38
C ILE A 359 -10.00 20.22 -6.05
N GLU A 360 -11.10 20.04 -6.79
CA GLU A 360 -11.75 21.10 -7.57
C GLU A 360 -12.27 22.26 -6.70
N GLU A 361 -12.75 21.97 -5.50
CA GLU A 361 -13.18 22.99 -4.54
C GLU A 361 -12.00 23.69 -3.81
N GLY A 362 -10.74 23.34 -4.16
CA GLY A 362 -9.52 23.91 -3.59
C GLY A 362 -9.23 23.48 -2.15
N HIS A 363 -9.92 22.46 -1.67
CA HIS A 363 -9.73 21.94 -0.30
C HIS A 363 -8.41 21.17 -0.17
N TYR A 364 -8.00 20.46 -1.21
CA TYR A 364 -6.74 19.75 -1.29
C TYR A 364 -5.56 20.70 -1.22
N GLU A 365 -5.55 21.76 -2.01
CA GLU A 365 -4.48 22.78 -1.99
C GLU A 365 -4.33 23.46 -0.62
N LYS A 366 -5.47 23.88 -0.02
CA LYS A 366 -5.48 24.42 1.34
C LYS A 366 -4.91 23.44 2.36
N HIS A 367 -5.21 22.16 2.21
CA HIS A 367 -4.68 21.11 3.08
C HIS A 367 -3.16 20.96 2.88
N ILE A 368 -2.65 20.85 1.65
CA ILE A 368 -1.21 20.78 1.35
C ILE A 368 -0.48 21.97 1.95
N ASN A 369 -0.95 23.20 1.74
CA ASN A 369 -0.32 24.41 2.26
C ASN A 369 -0.22 24.40 3.79
N ARG A 370 -1.26 23.93 4.49
CA ARG A 370 -1.27 23.74 5.94
C ARG A 370 -0.27 22.69 6.39
N MET A 371 -0.22 21.53 5.71
CA MET A 371 0.72 20.45 6.00
C MET A 371 2.16 20.86 5.72
N LYS A 372 2.42 21.57 4.61
CA LYS A 372 3.73 22.10 4.28
C LYS A 372 4.26 23.04 5.37
N ASN A 373 3.43 23.95 5.88
CA ASN A 373 3.81 24.84 6.99
C ASN A 373 4.06 24.06 8.28
N TYR A 374 3.24 23.07 8.57
CA TYR A 374 3.42 22.21 9.73
C TYR A 374 4.74 21.43 9.66
N TYR A 375 5.03 20.75 8.56
CA TYR A 375 6.24 19.95 8.39
C TYR A 375 7.51 20.82 8.34
N ARG A 376 7.45 21.99 7.72
CA ARG A 376 8.54 22.96 7.79
C ARG A 376 8.87 23.35 9.23
N SER A 377 7.85 23.67 10.02
CA SER A 377 8.04 24.00 11.44
C SER A 377 8.55 22.81 12.26
N LEU A 378 8.04 21.61 12.00
CA LEU A 378 8.50 20.38 12.67
C LEU A 378 9.96 20.09 12.35
N ARG A 379 10.34 20.16 11.07
CA ARG A 379 11.73 20.00 10.63
C ARG A 379 12.67 20.99 11.33
N ASN A 380 12.32 22.26 11.30
CA ASN A 380 13.15 23.30 11.93
C ASN A 380 13.30 23.06 13.43
N ASN A 381 12.24 22.67 14.12
CA ASN A 381 12.29 22.32 15.54
C ASN A 381 13.22 21.11 15.80
N LEU A 382 13.16 20.07 14.95
CA LEU A 382 14.04 18.90 15.08
C LEU A 382 15.50 19.29 14.85
N ILE A 383 15.81 20.04 13.79
CA ILE A 383 17.16 20.50 13.48
C ILE A 383 17.71 21.33 14.64
N THR A 384 16.99 22.36 15.08
CA THR A 384 17.41 23.19 16.22
C THR A 384 17.59 22.38 17.49
N ALA A 385 16.74 21.41 17.77
CA ALA A 385 16.87 20.54 18.95
C ALA A 385 18.11 19.62 18.85
N ILE A 386 18.43 19.10 17.66
CA ILE A 386 19.65 18.33 17.42
C ILE A 386 20.87 19.19 17.60
N GLU A 387 20.93 20.35 16.97
CA GLU A 387 22.05 21.30 17.03
C GLU A 387 22.38 21.78 18.47
N ASN A 388 21.33 21.98 19.27
CA ASN A 388 21.47 22.41 20.66
C ASN A 388 21.65 21.23 21.67
N SER A 389 21.88 20.01 21.18
CA SER A 389 22.04 18.81 22.00
C SER A 389 23.44 18.18 21.84
N GLU A 390 23.75 17.16 22.65
CA GLU A 390 24.97 16.36 22.51
C GLU A 390 25.05 15.63 21.16
N LEU A 391 23.93 15.49 20.45
CA LEU A 391 23.90 14.86 19.11
C LEU A 391 24.76 15.64 18.12
N SER A 392 24.83 16.96 18.22
CA SER A 392 25.61 17.82 17.31
C SER A 392 27.13 17.58 17.36
N LYS A 393 27.63 16.98 18.46
CA LYS A 393 29.04 16.59 18.61
C LYS A 393 29.37 15.32 17.81
N VAL A 394 28.38 14.47 17.58
CA VAL A 394 28.53 13.15 16.92
C VAL A 394 28.05 13.19 15.48
N PHE A 395 27.04 13.99 15.19
CA PHE A 395 26.36 14.01 13.90
C PHE A 395 26.43 15.35 13.19
N SER A 396 26.36 15.31 11.86
CA SER A 396 26.05 16.43 10.96
C SER A 396 24.73 16.14 10.23
N ILE A 397 23.99 17.21 9.88
CA ILE A 397 22.71 17.11 9.18
C ILE A 397 22.95 17.40 7.72
N HIS A 398 22.34 16.58 6.84
CA HIS A 398 22.44 16.72 5.39
C HIS A 398 21.06 16.52 4.73
N GLU A 399 20.88 17.13 3.56
CA GLU A 399 19.67 17.01 2.71
C GLU A 399 18.37 17.46 3.38
N GLU A 400 18.46 18.45 4.27
CA GLU A 400 17.30 18.94 5.05
C GLU A 400 16.35 19.86 4.27
N ASN A 401 16.69 20.26 3.04
CA ASN A 401 16.00 21.35 2.33
C ASN A 401 14.69 20.97 1.66
N SER A 402 14.43 19.70 1.50
CA SER A 402 13.18 19.23 0.86
C SER A 402 12.69 17.90 1.42
N GLY A 403 11.43 17.56 1.13
CA GLY A 403 10.82 16.29 1.50
C GLY A 403 10.56 16.11 3.00
N LEU A 404 10.22 14.90 3.38
CA LEU A 404 9.81 14.53 4.73
C LEU A 404 10.90 13.76 5.51
N HIS A 405 12.12 13.74 5.01
CA HIS A 405 13.28 13.15 5.69
C HIS A 405 14.54 13.96 5.44
N PHE A 406 15.54 13.74 6.28
CA PHE A 406 16.91 14.23 6.13
C PHE A 406 17.88 13.15 6.64
N LEU A 407 19.18 13.33 6.38
CA LEU A 407 20.21 12.45 6.88
C LEU A 407 20.88 13.03 8.13
N LEU A 408 21.08 12.15 9.12
CA LEU A 408 21.88 12.42 10.30
C LEU A 408 23.15 11.57 10.18
N THR A 409 24.23 12.18 9.69
CA THR A 409 25.48 11.50 9.33
C THR A 409 26.47 11.54 10.47
N ILE A 410 27.09 10.43 10.78
CA ILE A 410 28.17 10.37 11.79
C ILE A 410 29.37 11.16 11.27
N ARG A 411 29.90 12.02 12.13
CA ARG A 411 31.06 12.84 11.78
C ARG A 411 32.31 11.98 11.55
N PRO A 412 33.17 12.32 10.58
CA PRO A 412 34.32 11.50 10.18
C PRO A 412 35.37 11.37 11.29
N GLU A 413 35.37 12.25 12.29
CA GLU A 413 36.26 12.19 13.43
C GLU A 413 35.94 11.07 14.44
N ILE A 414 34.73 10.47 14.31
CA ILE A 414 34.28 9.35 15.12
C ILE A 414 34.95 8.06 14.65
N LYS A 415 35.58 7.32 15.57
CA LYS A 415 36.23 6.04 15.28
C LYS A 415 35.19 4.98 14.87
N ASP A 416 35.51 4.21 13.84
CA ASP A 416 34.68 3.11 13.34
C ASP A 416 33.19 3.49 13.15
N PRO A 417 32.87 4.44 12.23
CA PRO A 417 31.52 4.99 12.10
C PRO A 417 30.42 3.94 11.90
N SER A 418 30.67 2.89 11.13
CA SER A 418 29.66 1.84 10.85
C SER A 418 29.34 0.99 12.08
N GLN A 419 30.34 0.58 12.86
CA GLN A 419 30.14 -0.17 14.11
C GLN A 419 29.42 0.72 15.13
N THR A 420 29.88 1.95 15.29
CA THR A 420 29.26 2.96 16.17
C THR A 420 27.80 3.19 15.82
N ALA A 421 27.45 3.32 14.51
CA ALA A 421 26.08 3.50 14.05
C ALA A 421 25.18 2.32 14.43
N GLY A 422 25.65 1.09 14.23
CA GLY A 422 24.90 -0.12 14.58
C GLY A 422 24.63 -0.24 16.08
N GLU A 423 25.60 0.13 16.92
CA GLU A 423 25.42 0.15 18.37
C GLU A 423 24.43 1.24 18.82
N ILE A 424 24.52 2.44 18.25
CA ILE A 424 23.58 3.54 18.49
C ILE A 424 22.17 3.13 18.08
N GLN A 425 21.98 2.57 16.90
CA GLN A 425 20.69 2.11 16.41
C GLN A 425 20.06 1.09 17.36
N LYS A 426 20.85 0.10 17.80
CA LYS A 426 20.39 -0.94 18.73
C LYS A 426 19.91 -0.33 20.06
N LYS A 427 20.67 0.60 20.60
CA LYS A 427 20.32 1.27 21.86
C LYS A 427 19.11 2.18 21.71
N TRP A 428 18.98 2.93 20.60
CA TRP A 428 17.80 3.74 20.35
C TRP A 428 16.55 2.89 20.20
N ARG A 429 16.64 1.72 19.55
CA ARG A 429 15.51 0.76 19.48
C ARG A 429 15.10 0.26 20.87
N GLN A 430 16.04 -0.02 21.76
CA GLN A 430 15.77 -0.41 23.15
C GLN A 430 15.06 0.69 23.93
N GLU A 431 15.37 1.96 23.65
CA GLU A 431 14.71 3.14 24.23
C GLU A 431 13.36 3.48 23.53
N GLY A 432 12.88 2.63 22.62
CA GLY A 432 11.62 2.82 21.90
C GLY A 432 11.70 3.81 20.75
N ILE A 433 12.87 4.05 20.15
CA ILE A 433 13.09 4.89 18.98
C ILE A 433 13.43 3.98 17.79
N ASN A 434 12.60 3.97 16.75
CA ASN A 434 12.83 3.20 15.53
C ASN A 434 13.40 4.12 14.44
N ILE A 435 14.58 3.76 13.92
CA ILE A 435 15.26 4.50 12.85
C ILE A 435 16.13 3.55 12.05
N PHE A 436 16.24 3.78 10.74
CA PHE A 436 17.07 2.96 9.86
C PHE A 436 18.37 3.67 9.48
N LEU A 437 19.39 2.84 9.22
CA LEU A 437 20.66 3.28 8.65
C LEU A 437 20.53 3.38 7.13
N LEU A 438 21.27 4.29 6.52
CA LEU A 438 21.35 4.43 5.08
C LEU A 438 21.88 3.14 4.42
N SER A 439 22.84 2.47 5.08
CA SER A 439 23.39 1.18 4.64
C SER A 439 22.35 0.06 4.52
N GLU A 440 21.23 0.13 5.25
CA GLU A 440 20.14 -0.86 5.16
C GLU A 440 19.38 -0.77 3.82
N TYR A 441 19.53 0.33 3.08
CA TYR A 441 18.90 0.56 1.76
C TYR A 441 19.80 0.20 0.57
N PHE A 442 21.03 -0.27 0.81
CA PHE A 442 21.92 -0.76 -0.23
C PHE A 442 21.59 -2.22 -0.59
N TYR A 443 21.51 -2.51 -1.88
CA TYR A 443 21.32 -3.86 -2.38
C TYR A 443 22.61 -4.71 -2.26
N ASP A 444 23.78 -4.07 -2.45
CA ASP A 444 25.09 -4.70 -2.26
C ASP A 444 25.81 -4.09 -1.05
N LYS A 445 25.93 -4.86 0.01
CA LYS A 445 26.60 -4.47 1.25
C LYS A 445 28.12 -4.29 1.11
N LYS A 446 28.71 -4.66 -0.03
CA LYS A 446 30.14 -4.46 -0.29
C LYS A 446 30.46 -3.03 -0.74
N LYS A 447 29.46 -2.25 -1.11
CA LYS A 447 29.61 -0.88 -1.63
C LYS A 447 28.97 0.14 -0.69
N LEU A 448 29.22 0.02 0.61
CA LEU A 448 28.69 0.96 1.60
C LEU A 448 29.45 2.28 1.57
N PRO A 449 28.80 3.41 1.94
CA PRO A 449 29.45 4.71 2.04
C PRO A 449 30.49 4.72 3.17
N ALA A 450 31.52 5.55 3.04
CA ALA A 450 32.57 5.70 4.06
C ALA A 450 32.02 6.31 5.37
N ALA A 451 30.99 7.15 5.28
CA ALA A 451 30.27 7.72 6.43
C ALA A 451 28.88 7.10 6.55
N GLU A 452 28.55 6.58 7.72
CA GLU A 452 27.22 6.01 7.98
C GLU A 452 26.23 7.12 8.39
N SER A 453 24.99 6.97 7.95
CA SER A 453 23.93 7.96 8.19
C SER A 453 22.65 7.28 8.66
N PHE A 454 21.90 7.98 9.50
CA PHE A 454 20.54 7.61 9.86
C PHE A 454 19.54 8.36 8.96
N VAL A 455 18.54 7.65 8.47
CA VAL A 455 17.46 8.26 7.67
C VAL A 455 16.36 8.74 8.62
N VAL A 456 16.28 10.04 8.82
CA VAL A 456 15.34 10.67 9.76
C VAL A 456 14.06 11.07 9.03
N ASN A 457 13.12 10.13 8.83
CA ASN A 457 11.78 10.46 8.32
C ASN A 457 10.91 10.96 9.47
N TYR A 458 10.66 12.26 9.49
CA TYR A 458 9.95 12.92 10.59
C TYR A 458 8.42 13.04 10.36
N SER A 459 7.88 12.48 9.28
CA SER A 459 6.46 12.62 8.95
C SER A 459 5.50 12.08 10.01
N GLY A 460 5.91 11.04 10.74
CA GLY A 460 5.14 10.43 11.85
C GLY A 460 5.40 11.03 13.23
N ILE A 461 6.35 11.98 13.36
CA ILE A 461 6.75 12.53 14.66
C ILE A 461 5.82 13.68 15.07
N ARG A 462 5.35 13.68 16.29
CA ARG A 462 4.56 14.78 16.86
C ARG A 462 5.47 15.91 17.29
N ARG A 463 5.06 17.16 17.05
CA ARG A 463 5.83 18.36 17.41
C ARG A 463 6.10 18.47 18.90
N ASP A 464 5.15 18.08 19.73
CA ASP A 464 5.24 18.10 21.20
C ASP A 464 6.18 17.01 21.76
N SER A 465 6.50 15.97 20.99
CA SER A 465 7.41 14.90 21.38
C SER A 465 8.88 15.16 21.04
N VAL A 466 9.21 16.17 20.23
CA VAL A 466 10.57 16.44 19.72
C VAL A 466 11.59 16.54 20.87
N GLY A 467 11.30 17.34 21.88
CA GLY A 467 12.22 17.51 23.03
C GLY A 467 12.52 16.20 23.75
N LYS A 468 11.47 15.39 24.00
CA LYS A 468 11.62 14.08 24.66
C LYS A 468 12.43 13.09 23.81
N VAL A 469 12.19 13.09 22.50
CA VAL A 469 12.92 12.22 21.55
C VAL A 469 14.40 12.57 21.54
N ILE A 470 14.76 13.85 21.36
CA ILE A 470 16.15 14.30 21.31
C ILE A 470 16.86 14.09 22.67
N GLN A 471 16.16 14.29 23.78
CA GLN A 471 16.71 14.01 25.12
C GLN A 471 17.02 12.51 25.28
N SER A 472 16.12 11.60 24.85
CA SER A 472 16.37 10.16 24.91
C SER A 472 17.53 9.75 24.00
N MET A 473 17.59 10.26 22.77
CA MET A 473 18.70 10.02 21.85
C MET A 473 20.05 10.49 22.45
N SER A 474 20.09 11.69 23.03
CA SER A 474 21.30 12.26 23.65
C SER A 474 21.78 11.49 24.89
N ARG A 475 20.84 11.03 25.73
CA ARG A 475 21.16 10.22 26.92
C ARG A 475 21.86 8.92 26.53
N THR A 476 21.40 8.29 25.48
CA THR A 476 22.00 7.04 24.96
C THR A 476 23.45 7.24 24.51
N LEU A 477 23.78 8.38 23.88
CA LEU A 477 25.14 8.70 23.45
C LEU A 477 26.08 8.93 24.65
N LYS A 478 25.64 9.66 25.69
CA LYS A 478 26.46 9.84 26.90
C LYS A 478 26.89 8.52 27.48
N ASN A 479 25.99 7.54 27.54
CA ASN A 479 26.28 6.20 28.06
C ASN A 479 27.24 5.39 27.17
N LEU A 480 27.39 5.75 25.88
CA LEU A 480 28.34 5.11 24.95
C LEU A 480 29.77 5.68 25.09
N TYR A 481 29.88 6.96 25.35
CA TYR A 481 31.17 7.65 25.42
C TYR A 481 31.66 7.93 26.85
N SER A 482 30.87 7.58 27.89
CA SER A 482 31.22 7.71 29.30
C SER A 482 31.80 6.43 29.94
N THR A 483 31.95 5.36 29.15
CA THR A 483 32.65 4.14 29.62
C THR A 483 34.16 4.37 29.43
N PRO A 484 34.98 4.33 30.49
CA PRO A 484 36.41 4.62 30.46
C PRO A 484 37.18 3.62 29.60
#